data_5c856c761b23815ed0f9eaba54d67694
#
_entry.id   5c856c761b23815ed0f9eaba54d67694
#
_cell.length_a   1.000
_cell.length_b   1.000
_cell.length_c   1.000
_cell.angle_alpha   90.00
_cell.angle_beta   90.00
_cell.angle_gamma   90.00
#
_symmetry.space_group_name_H-M   'P 1'
#
loop_
_entity.id
_entity.type
_entity.pdbx_description
1 polymer ?
#
loop_
_entity_poly.entity_id
_entity_poly.type
_entity_poly.pdbx_seq_one_letter_code
_entity_poly.pdbx_strand_id
1 'polypeptide(L)'
;MKKITVLALGLAAAACTQPQELPDNVMVTGTNPIITNQFTADPTARVFNGKIYMFPSHDIPSVITHVDGSAWFSMADYHVFSSEDLTTWTDHGVIVRQEDVPWGKPDAYSMWAPDCVEKDGKYYFYFPNTSKNGGFAVGVAIADNPEGPYEILPEPIEGIHGIDPCVLQASDGNAYIFWGNGRCAKLKENMTELADDNPRETVKWGPFEMEMVGVSCLQGLPSRQAEGPFAFEYNGNFYLTYPYVREDTEVLAYAMSKNPMGPYEYKGLIMAEHENDCWTNHHSIVNYKGQWYLFYHHNAFSPDFDKNRSAQIERLYFNPDGTIQEVKPTMRGVGPVKSSHKVHIDRYSHIEGAAIEYLDTTDYFKGWKTVFEKAGDKVRFNELDFGRKAPRKIVLRVRSSVPAELTITAGKTGNVSFPECPEWTEIELPMPFKTKGMQDLEIALVSGNNIEIDWVSFK
;
A
#
# COMPACT_ATOMS: atom_id res chain seq x y z
N MET A 1 43.84 31.72 -59.86
CA MET A 1 43.84 31.30 -58.43
C MET A 1 42.48 30.66 -58.16
N LYS A 2 42.39 29.32 -58.07
CA LYS A 2 41.15 28.59 -57.77
C LYS A 2 41.11 28.42 -56.27
N LYS A 3 40.02 28.87 -55.60
CA LYS A 3 39.76 28.66 -54.20
C LYS A 3 39.19 27.26 -54.03
N ILE A 4 39.84 26.41 -53.26
CA ILE A 4 39.34 25.09 -52.82
C ILE A 4 38.57 25.28 -51.51
N THR A 5 37.26 25.01 -51.54
CA THR A 5 36.43 25.00 -50.35
C THR A 5 36.46 23.58 -49.78
N VAL A 6 37.02 23.42 -48.59
CA VAL A 6 37.02 22.17 -47.82
C VAL A 6 35.70 22.08 -47.04
N LEU A 7 34.89 21.10 -47.36
CA LEU A 7 33.67 20.75 -46.60
C LEU A 7 34.10 19.84 -45.43
N ALA A 8 34.01 20.33 -44.21
CA ALA A 8 34.17 19.53 -43.02
C ALA A 8 32.85 18.76 -42.72
N LEU A 9 32.86 17.46 -42.90
CA LEU A 9 31.81 16.59 -42.41
C LEU A 9 31.97 16.43 -40.89
N GLY A 10 31.05 17.02 -40.12
CA GLY A 10 30.93 16.76 -38.67
C GLY A 10 30.29 15.41 -38.45
N LEU A 11 31.02 14.41 -37.94
CA LEU A 11 30.45 13.21 -37.36
C LEU A 11 29.75 13.60 -36.06
N ALA A 12 28.41 13.57 -36.04
CA ALA A 12 27.66 13.60 -34.81
C ALA A 12 27.78 12.19 -34.14
N ALA A 13 28.60 12.09 -33.11
CA ALA A 13 28.62 10.93 -32.25
C ALA A 13 27.29 10.87 -31.50
N ALA A 14 26.46 9.90 -31.83
CA ALA A 14 25.30 9.54 -31.01
C ALA A 14 25.85 8.99 -29.68
N ALA A 15 25.76 9.78 -28.63
CA ALA A 15 26.01 9.32 -27.27
C ALA A 15 24.91 8.29 -26.95
N CYS A 16 25.25 7.01 -26.90
CA CYS A 16 24.46 6.00 -26.22
C CYS A 16 24.49 6.37 -24.72
N THR A 17 23.46 7.07 -24.26
CA THR A 17 23.22 7.20 -22.84
C THR A 17 22.88 5.79 -22.31
N GLN A 18 23.80 5.20 -21.55
CA GLN A 18 23.50 4.02 -20.75
C GLN A 18 22.27 4.33 -19.88
N PRO A 19 21.34 3.38 -19.66
CA PRO A 19 20.28 3.59 -18.69
C PRO A 19 20.94 3.97 -17.36
N GLN A 20 20.57 5.10 -16.82
CA GLN A 20 21.05 5.54 -15.51
C GLN A 20 20.45 4.54 -14.51
N GLU A 21 21.29 3.79 -13.81
CA GLU A 21 20.85 2.95 -12.71
C GLU A 21 20.14 3.84 -11.69
N LEU A 22 18.98 3.40 -11.21
CA LEU A 22 18.26 4.09 -10.16
C LEU A 22 19.05 3.97 -8.85
N PRO A 23 18.97 4.96 -7.95
CA PRO A 23 19.50 4.83 -6.60
C PRO A 23 18.86 3.62 -5.90
N ASP A 24 19.60 2.96 -5.01
CA ASP A 24 19.17 1.75 -4.30
C ASP A 24 17.89 1.95 -3.47
N ASN A 25 17.61 3.19 -3.06
CA ASN A 25 16.41 3.56 -2.31
C ASN A 25 15.23 3.95 -3.20
N VAL A 26 15.29 3.75 -4.51
CA VAL A 26 14.21 4.08 -5.45
C VAL A 26 13.67 2.81 -6.09
N MET A 27 12.37 2.58 -5.91
CA MET A 27 11.65 1.46 -6.49
C MET A 27 10.69 1.92 -7.58
N VAL A 28 10.58 1.17 -8.66
CA VAL A 28 9.62 1.42 -9.74
C VAL A 28 8.77 0.17 -9.92
N THR A 29 7.50 0.24 -9.57
CA THR A 29 6.58 -0.89 -9.65
C THR A 29 5.33 -0.60 -10.48
N GLY A 30 4.50 0.34 -10.04
CA GLY A 30 3.19 0.63 -10.64
C GLY A 30 2.11 -0.43 -10.36
N THR A 31 2.47 -1.47 -9.62
CA THR A 31 1.62 -2.63 -9.25
C THR A 31 1.70 -2.89 -7.75
N ASN A 32 0.82 -3.75 -7.23
CA ASN A 32 0.83 -4.21 -5.84
C ASN A 32 1.73 -5.45 -5.65
N PRO A 33 2.40 -5.61 -4.48
CA PRO A 33 2.66 -4.58 -3.46
C PRO A 33 3.49 -3.42 -4.00
N ILE A 34 3.30 -2.21 -3.43
CA ILE A 34 4.00 -0.99 -3.90
C ILE A 34 5.43 -0.86 -3.39
N ILE A 35 5.77 -1.52 -2.29
CA ILE A 35 7.14 -1.65 -1.77
C ILE A 35 7.55 -3.11 -1.89
N THR A 36 8.70 -3.38 -2.51
CA THR A 36 9.10 -4.72 -2.94
C THR A 36 10.45 -5.19 -2.38
N ASN A 37 11.03 -4.47 -1.43
CA ASN A 37 12.33 -4.77 -0.83
C ASN A 37 12.29 -4.96 0.69
N GLN A 38 11.15 -4.67 1.32
CA GLN A 38 10.93 -4.85 2.75
C GLN A 38 9.43 -4.97 3.05
N PHE A 39 9.10 -5.48 4.22
CA PHE A 39 7.71 -5.53 4.67
C PHE A 39 7.25 -4.16 5.15
N THR A 40 6.01 -3.82 4.78
CA THR A 40 5.39 -2.52 5.11
C THR A 40 3.93 -2.78 5.45
N ALA A 41 3.56 -2.52 6.69
CA ALA A 41 2.21 -2.71 7.19
C ALA A 41 1.52 -1.39 7.53
N ASP A 42 0.23 -1.42 7.84
CA ASP A 42 -0.52 -0.29 8.39
C ASP A 42 -0.26 1.03 7.62
N PRO A 43 -0.42 1.06 6.29
CA PRO A 43 0.11 2.13 5.46
C PRO A 43 -0.70 3.42 5.61
N THR A 44 -0.25 4.33 6.46
CA THR A 44 -0.80 5.69 6.51
C THR A 44 -0.22 6.54 5.39
N ALA A 45 -1.08 6.94 4.47
CA ALA A 45 -0.74 7.82 3.37
C ALA A 45 -1.28 9.23 3.59
N ARG A 46 -0.46 10.24 3.32
CA ARG A 46 -0.81 11.65 3.39
C ARG A 46 -0.27 12.41 2.16
N VAL A 47 -0.88 13.53 1.82
CA VAL A 47 -0.41 14.38 0.72
C VAL A 47 0.21 15.64 1.30
N PHE A 48 1.52 15.81 1.10
CA PHE A 48 2.25 17.01 1.48
C PHE A 48 2.97 17.57 0.26
N ASN A 49 2.88 18.88 0.06
CA ASN A 49 3.59 19.60 -1.03
C ASN A 49 3.38 18.99 -2.43
N GLY A 50 2.20 18.41 -2.69
CA GLY A 50 1.85 17.81 -3.98
C GLY A 50 2.42 16.41 -4.23
N LYS A 51 3.08 15.80 -3.24
CA LYS A 51 3.52 14.41 -3.23
C LYS A 51 2.69 13.59 -2.25
N ILE A 52 2.59 12.29 -2.52
CA ILE A 52 2.12 11.32 -1.53
C ILE A 52 3.29 10.86 -0.68
N TYR A 53 3.08 10.83 0.62
CA TYR A 53 3.98 10.24 1.61
C TYR A 53 3.25 9.09 2.28
N MET A 54 3.95 7.97 2.47
CA MET A 54 3.44 6.80 3.17
C MET A 54 4.33 6.50 4.36
N PHE A 55 3.72 6.37 5.52
CA PHE A 55 4.33 6.08 6.82
C PHE A 55 3.80 4.72 7.28
N PRO A 56 4.42 3.61 6.87
CA PRO A 56 3.99 2.29 7.29
C PRO A 56 4.67 1.89 8.60
N SER A 57 4.09 0.90 9.28
CA SER A 57 4.85 0.06 10.21
C SER A 57 5.85 -0.79 9.42
N HIS A 58 7.02 -1.04 9.98
CA HIS A 58 8.03 -1.90 9.38
C HIS A 58 8.05 -3.27 10.07
N ASP A 59 7.34 -4.23 9.48
CA ASP A 59 7.36 -5.62 9.96
C ASP A 59 8.75 -6.24 9.74
N ILE A 60 9.29 -6.85 10.78
CA ILE A 60 10.53 -7.61 10.72
C ILE A 60 10.25 -9.08 11.07
N PRO A 61 11.17 -10.02 10.76
CA PRO A 61 11.05 -11.40 11.23
C PRO A 61 10.77 -11.45 12.73
N SER A 62 9.77 -12.23 13.15
CA SER A 62 9.26 -12.19 14.51
C SER A 62 10.34 -12.51 15.54
N VAL A 63 10.51 -11.62 16.50
CA VAL A 63 11.37 -11.78 17.69
C VAL A 63 10.56 -11.84 18.96
N ILE A 64 9.23 -11.63 18.87
CA ILE A 64 8.28 -11.65 19.98
C ILE A 64 7.49 -12.96 19.93
N THR A 65 7.30 -13.56 21.12
CA THR A 65 6.44 -14.72 21.30
C THR A 65 5.18 -14.29 22.07
N HIS A 66 4.02 -14.56 21.50
CA HIS A 66 2.74 -14.35 22.15
C HIS A 66 2.54 -15.32 23.34
N VAL A 67 1.54 -15.05 24.18
CA VAL A 67 1.25 -15.85 25.39
C VAL A 67 0.93 -17.31 25.13
N ASP A 68 0.45 -17.65 23.93
CA ASP A 68 0.17 -19.02 23.47
C ASP A 68 1.39 -19.73 22.87
N GLY A 69 2.56 -19.06 22.82
CA GLY A 69 3.80 -19.57 22.24
C GLY A 69 3.96 -19.33 20.75
N SER A 70 2.99 -18.72 20.06
CA SER A 70 3.10 -18.37 18.64
C SER A 70 4.01 -17.16 18.42
N ALA A 71 4.61 -17.08 17.24
CA ALA A 71 5.32 -15.90 16.79
C ALA A 71 4.35 -14.72 16.63
N TRP A 72 4.78 -13.51 16.99
CA TRP A 72 3.92 -12.33 17.04
C TRP A 72 4.48 -11.18 16.21
N PHE A 73 3.67 -10.14 16.00
CA PHE A 73 4.09 -8.91 15.35
C PHE A 73 5.34 -8.33 15.97
N SER A 74 6.33 -7.98 15.14
CA SER A 74 7.59 -7.39 15.58
C SER A 74 7.94 -6.23 14.68
N MET A 75 7.98 -5.01 15.24
CA MET A 75 8.26 -3.76 14.53
C MET A 75 9.13 -2.88 15.42
N ALA A 76 10.31 -2.52 14.91
CA ALA A 76 11.34 -1.82 15.68
C ALA A 76 11.53 -0.36 15.26
N ASP A 77 11.04 0.04 14.11
CA ASP A 77 11.23 1.36 13.53
C ASP A 77 10.15 1.72 12.52
N TYR A 78 10.22 2.95 12.01
CA TYR A 78 9.38 3.45 10.94
C TYR A 78 10.23 4.02 9.82
N HIS A 79 9.89 3.67 8.58
CA HIS A 79 10.37 4.32 7.37
C HIS A 79 9.35 5.35 6.88
N VAL A 80 9.79 6.25 6.00
CA VAL A 80 8.90 7.07 5.20
C VAL A 80 9.21 6.91 3.72
N PHE A 81 8.17 6.71 2.94
CA PHE A 81 8.24 6.58 1.48
C PHE A 81 7.50 7.73 0.82
N SER A 82 7.96 8.18 -0.35
CA SER A 82 7.22 9.18 -1.13
C SER A 82 7.11 8.82 -2.60
N SER A 83 6.04 9.32 -3.24
CA SER A 83 5.82 9.18 -4.68
C SER A 83 5.09 10.40 -5.25
N GLU A 84 5.46 10.78 -6.49
CA GLU A 84 4.74 11.80 -7.27
C GLU A 84 3.77 11.19 -8.29
N ASP A 85 3.88 9.89 -8.58
CA ASP A 85 3.18 9.22 -9.68
C ASP A 85 2.54 7.88 -9.31
N LEU A 86 2.65 7.43 -8.04
CA LEU A 86 2.18 6.14 -7.51
C LEU A 86 2.86 4.92 -8.17
N THR A 87 3.93 5.17 -8.91
CA THR A 87 4.73 4.15 -9.60
C THR A 87 6.15 4.12 -9.09
N THR A 88 6.74 5.30 -8.94
CA THR A 88 8.11 5.47 -8.46
C THR A 88 8.06 5.85 -6.98
N TRP A 89 8.61 5.00 -6.13
CA TRP A 89 8.65 5.21 -4.69
C TRP A 89 10.09 5.41 -4.22
N THR A 90 10.30 6.44 -3.42
CA THR A 90 11.59 6.71 -2.77
C THR A 90 11.47 6.37 -1.29
N ASP A 91 12.34 5.49 -0.80
CA ASP A 91 12.55 5.24 0.63
C ASP A 91 13.51 6.29 1.17
N HIS A 92 13.06 7.09 2.13
CA HIS A 92 13.88 8.11 2.80
C HIS A 92 14.58 7.57 4.05
N GLY A 93 14.43 6.29 4.33
CA GLY A 93 15.04 5.60 5.45
C GLY A 93 14.25 5.72 6.75
N VAL A 94 14.88 5.30 7.83
CA VAL A 94 14.28 5.25 9.16
C VAL A 94 14.14 6.64 9.76
N ILE A 95 12.92 6.96 10.24
CA ILE A 95 12.59 8.25 10.85
C ILE A 95 12.47 8.20 12.39
N VAL A 96 12.04 7.05 12.95
CA VAL A 96 11.95 6.82 14.41
C VAL A 96 12.33 5.37 14.71
N ARG A 97 13.17 5.14 15.74
CA ARG A 97 13.55 3.81 16.24
C ARG A 97 13.01 3.60 17.63
N GLN A 98 12.65 2.36 17.99
CA GLN A 98 12.14 2.05 19.33
C GLN A 98 13.15 2.37 20.45
N GLU A 99 14.45 2.18 20.20
CA GLU A 99 15.52 2.47 21.16
C GLU A 99 15.66 3.97 21.48
N ASP A 100 15.22 4.84 20.56
CA ASP A 100 15.28 6.29 20.71
C ASP A 100 14.05 6.86 21.42
N VAL A 101 13.02 6.04 21.72
CA VAL A 101 11.79 6.48 22.40
C VAL A 101 12.01 6.60 23.91
N PRO A 102 12.05 7.83 24.50
CA PRO A 102 12.48 8.00 25.89
C PRO A 102 11.57 7.31 26.90
N TRP A 103 10.28 7.25 26.64
CA TRP A 103 9.26 6.66 27.51
C TRP A 103 8.93 5.20 27.16
N GLY A 104 9.34 4.71 25.96
CA GLY A 104 9.03 3.39 25.45
C GLY A 104 9.96 2.30 26.00
N LYS A 105 9.48 1.06 25.98
CA LYS A 105 10.33 -0.11 26.21
C LYS A 105 11.20 -0.34 24.97
N PRO A 106 12.52 -0.40 25.12
CA PRO A 106 13.44 -0.51 23.96
C PRO A 106 13.42 -1.88 23.26
N ASP A 107 12.77 -2.87 23.82
CA ASP A 107 12.67 -4.26 23.34
C ASP A 107 11.22 -4.75 23.21
N ALA A 108 10.28 -3.84 23.09
CA ALA A 108 8.86 -4.19 22.98
C ALA A 108 8.47 -4.62 21.56
N TYR A 109 9.19 -4.15 20.54
CA TYR A 109 8.90 -4.37 19.11
C TYR A 109 7.45 -4.02 18.74
N SER A 110 6.93 -2.97 19.37
CA SER A 110 5.53 -2.52 19.24
C SER A 110 5.39 -1.14 18.60
N MET A 111 6.26 -0.84 17.63
CA MET A 111 6.18 0.35 16.77
C MET A 111 5.10 0.11 15.70
N TRP A 112 3.83 -0.01 16.17
CA TRP A 112 2.68 -0.39 15.34
C TRP A 112 2.11 0.80 14.57
N ALA A 113 0.88 0.70 14.07
CA ALA A 113 0.28 1.65 13.14
C ALA A 113 0.47 3.14 13.51
N PRO A 114 1.13 3.95 12.66
CA PRO A 114 1.39 5.37 12.89
C PRO A 114 0.44 6.27 12.10
N ASP A 115 0.50 7.58 12.36
CA ASP A 115 -0.04 8.63 11.50
C ASP A 115 0.89 9.83 11.43
N CYS A 116 0.74 10.67 10.40
CA CYS A 116 1.48 11.92 10.25
C CYS A 116 0.59 13.02 9.69
N VAL A 117 0.63 14.20 10.30
CA VAL A 117 -0.07 15.39 9.77
C VAL A 117 0.85 16.60 9.76
N GLU A 118 0.58 17.53 8.85
CA GLU A 118 1.28 18.82 8.79
C GLU A 118 0.42 19.91 9.48
N LYS A 119 1.04 20.77 10.27
CA LYS A 119 0.42 22.00 10.78
C LYS A 119 1.49 23.08 10.92
N ASP A 120 1.21 24.25 10.35
CA ASP A 120 2.05 25.45 10.45
C ASP A 120 3.52 25.22 10.03
N GLY A 121 3.72 24.40 8.99
CA GLY A 121 5.04 24.04 8.46
C GLY A 121 5.83 23.04 9.29
N LYS A 122 5.18 22.38 10.25
CA LYS A 122 5.74 21.29 11.04
C LYS A 122 4.98 20.01 10.75
N TYR A 123 5.69 18.89 10.80
CA TYR A 123 5.14 17.55 10.62
C TYR A 123 5.11 16.83 11.95
N TYR A 124 3.92 16.41 12.37
CA TYR A 124 3.66 15.70 13.62
C TYR A 124 3.43 14.23 13.31
N PHE A 125 4.37 13.40 13.69
CA PHE A 125 4.32 11.95 13.52
C PHE A 125 3.87 11.30 14.83
N TYR A 126 2.70 10.66 14.81
CA TYR A 126 2.09 9.98 15.95
C TYR A 126 2.32 8.49 15.83
N PHE A 127 2.77 7.87 16.90
CA PHE A 127 3.08 6.45 16.91
C PHE A 127 2.79 5.81 18.27
N PRO A 128 2.27 4.56 18.31
CA PRO A 128 2.14 3.81 19.55
C PRO A 128 3.45 3.15 19.92
N ASN A 129 3.64 2.93 21.23
CA ASN A 129 4.64 2.01 21.76
C ASN A 129 4.21 1.51 23.13
N THR A 130 4.76 0.38 23.55
CA THR A 130 4.63 -0.11 24.92
C THR A 130 5.43 0.81 25.85
N SER A 131 4.76 1.40 26.84
CA SER A 131 5.40 2.27 27.84
C SER A 131 6.28 1.47 28.80
N LYS A 132 7.37 2.08 29.32
CA LYS A 132 8.18 1.54 30.42
C LYS A 132 7.34 1.24 31.68
N ASN A 133 6.25 1.97 31.86
CA ASN A 133 5.32 1.81 32.97
C ASN A 133 4.24 0.75 32.73
N GLY A 134 4.27 0.09 31.57
CA GLY A 134 3.27 -0.90 31.13
C GLY A 134 2.12 -0.28 30.33
N GLY A 135 1.46 -1.12 29.50
CA GLY A 135 0.41 -0.70 28.60
C GLY A 135 0.93 0.09 27.38
N PHE A 136 0.02 0.35 26.43
CA PHE A 136 0.30 1.15 25.24
C PHE A 136 0.07 2.64 25.52
N ALA A 137 0.90 3.48 24.90
CA ALA A 137 0.76 4.91 24.86
C ALA A 137 1.07 5.42 23.45
N VAL A 138 0.63 6.64 23.12
CA VAL A 138 0.89 7.30 21.85
C VAL A 138 1.89 8.42 22.04
N GLY A 139 3.02 8.36 21.35
CA GLY A 139 4.02 9.42 21.29
C GLY A 139 3.88 10.32 20.09
N VAL A 140 4.62 11.43 20.12
CA VAL A 140 4.73 12.38 19.02
C VAL A 140 6.20 12.63 18.72
N ALA A 141 6.54 12.63 17.44
CA ALA A 141 7.81 13.14 16.95
C ALA A 141 7.56 14.29 15.95
N ILE A 142 8.41 15.31 15.94
CA ILE A 142 8.19 16.55 15.18
C ILE A 142 9.36 16.79 14.24
N ALA A 143 9.06 17.20 13.00
CA ALA A 143 10.06 17.54 11.99
C ALA A 143 9.69 18.80 11.19
N ASP A 144 10.68 19.39 10.52
CA ASP A 144 10.49 20.50 9.56
C ASP A 144 10.19 20.01 8.15
N ASN A 145 10.42 18.73 7.86
CA ASN A 145 10.15 18.10 6.57
C ASN A 145 9.49 16.73 6.80
N PRO A 146 8.64 16.27 5.87
CA PRO A 146 7.97 14.98 6.03
C PRO A 146 8.94 13.79 6.04
N GLU A 147 10.12 13.95 5.46
CA GLU A 147 11.20 12.95 5.47
C GLU A 147 12.05 13.00 6.76
N GLY A 148 11.78 13.95 7.65
CA GLY A 148 12.56 14.18 8.87
C GLY A 148 13.75 15.15 8.68
N PRO A 149 14.72 15.16 9.61
CA PRO A 149 14.79 14.31 10.81
C PRO A 149 13.69 14.65 11.84
N TYR A 150 13.17 13.64 12.53
CA TYR A 150 12.15 13.79 13.54
C TYR A 150 12.78 13.86 14.96
N GLU A 151 12.31 14.80 15.77
CA GLU A 151 12.63 14.91 17.21
C GLU A 151 11.48 14.28 18.02
N ILE A 152 11.79 13.20 18.75
CA ILE A 152 10.81 12.48 19.57
C ILE A 152 10.59 13.25 20.87
N LEU A 153 9.33 13.51 21.23
CA LEU A 153 9.01 14.15 22.51
C LEU A 153 9.31 13.22 23.69
N PRO A 154 9.75 13.79 24.84
CA PRO A 154 10.21 13.00 25.98
C PRO A 154 9.12 12.20 26.69
N GLU A 155 7.85 12.58 26.51
CA GLU A 155 6.69 11.94 27.13
C GLU A 155 5.62 11.66 26.07
N PRO A 156 4.81 10.61 26.24
CA PRO A 156 3.65 10.37 25.37
C PRO A 156 2.53 11.38 25.66
N ILE A 157 1.53 11.43 24.80
CA ILE A 157 0.34 12.26 24.99
C ILE A 157 -0.40 11.77 26.24
N GLU A 158 -0.50 12.64 27.25
CA GLU A 158 -1.18 12.33 28.51
C GLU A 158 -2.68 12.04 28.25
N GLY A 159 -3.20 10.96 28.84
CA GLY A 159 -4.60 10.56 28.74
C GLY A 159 -4.92 9.66 27.55
N ILE A 160 -3.97 9.36 26.66
CA ILE A 160 -4.14 8.36 25.61
C ILE A 160 -3.53 7.02 26.06
N HIS A 161 -4.38 6.00 26.14
CA HIS A 161 -4.00 4.62 26.41
C HIS A 161 -4.51 3.74 25.26
N GLY A 162 -3.60 3.25 24.42
CA GLY A 162 -3.98 2.45 23.26
C GLY A 162 -2.99 2.56 22.10
N ILE A 163 -3.45 2.11 20.94
CA ILE A 163 -2.69 1.99 19.70
C ILE A 163 -3.41 2.72 18.56
N ASP A 164 -2.81 2.74 17.38
CA ASP A 164 -3.40 3.16 16.12
C ASP A 164 -3.91 4.61 16.14
N PRO A 165 -3.06 5.59 16.46
CA PRO A 165 -3.46 6.98 16.38
C PRO A 165 -3.76 7.40 14.95
N CYS A 166 -4.82 8.20 14.76
CA CYS A 166 -5.10 8.91 13.53
C CYS A 166 -5.56 10.33 13.84
N VAL A 167 -5.04 11.33 13.15
CA VAL A 167 -5.39 12.73 13.37
C VAL A 167 -6.18 13.29 12.19
N LEU A 168 -7.33 13.85 12.50
CA LEU A 168 -8.18 14.61 11.58
C LEU A 168 -8.03 16.10 11.87
N GLN A 169 -7.55 16.87 10.90
CA GLN A 169 -7.68 18.32 10.89
C GLN A 169 -9.01 18.66 10.20
N ALA A 170 -9.99 19.06 10.99
CA ALA A 170 -11.35 19.27 10.53
C ALA A 170 -11.59 20.68 9.98
N SER A 171 -12.61 20.83 9.17
CA SER A 171 -13.01 22.12 8.58
C SER A 171 -13.51 23.15 9.60
N ASP A 172 -13.78 22.73 10.85
CA ASP A 172 -14.11 23.62 11.97
C ASP A 172 -12.87 24.31 12.59
N GLY A 173 -11.67 24.04 12.05
CA GLY A 173 -10.39 24.59 12.47
C GLY A 173 -9.73 23.87 13.65
N ASN A 174 -10.32 22.78 14.15
CA ASN A 174 -9.75 21.97 15.23
C ASN A 174 -9.07 20.70 14.69
N ALA A 175 -8.20 20.14 15.50
CA ALA A 175 -7.62 18.82 15.28
C ALA A 175 -8.20 17.80 16.28
N TYR A 176 -8.52 16.63 15.79
CA TYR A 176 -9.07 15.52 16.57
C TYR A 176 -8.19 14.29 16.40
N ILE A 177 -7.86 13.65 17.51
CA ILE A 177 -7.12 12.39 17.48
C ILE A 177 -8.05 11.23 17.78
N PHE A 178 -7.97 10.20 16.94
CA PHE A 178 -8.67 8.93 17.08
C PHE A 178 -7.66 7.85 17.44
N TRP A 179 -8.07 6.84 18.21
CA TRP A 179 -7.21 5.69 18.53
C TRP A 179 -8.02 4.46 18.94
N GLY A 180 -7.36 3.30 18.89
CA GLY A 180 -7.92 2.02 19.30
C GLY A 180 -9.27 1.70 18.63
N ASN A 181 -10.27 1.37 19.38
CA ASN A 181 -11.59 0.99 18.88
C ASN A 181 -12.52 2.18 18.54
N GLY A 182 -11.95 3.29 18.05
CA GLY A 182 -12.70 4.48 17.68
C GLY A 182 -12.98 5.43 18.86
N ARG A 183 -12.07 5.54 19.80
CA ARG A 183 -12.07 6.63 20.77
C ARG A 183 -11.57 7.90 20.11
N CYS A 184 -12.15 9.05 20.46
CA CYS A 184 -11.82 10.34 19.89
C CYS A 184 -11.72 11.43 20.97
N ALA A 185 -10.74 12.32 20.81
CA ALA A 185 -10.58 13.54 21.61
C ALA A 185 -10.05 14.69 20.74
N LYS A 186 -10.33 15.92 21.16
CA LYS A 186 -9.77 17.12 20.55
C LYS A 186 -8.34 17.34 21.02
N LEU A 187 -7.44 17.71 20.12
CA LEU A 187 -6.09 18.17 20.44
C LEU A 187 -6.06 19.66 20.72
N LYS A 188 -5.10 20.12 21.52
CA LYS A 188 -4.74 21.54 21.62
C LYS A 188 -4.08 22.01 20.31
N GLU A 189 -3.93 23.31 20.15
CA GLU A 189 -3.28 23.89 18.97
C GLU A 189 -1.81 23.44 18.80
N ASN A 190 -1.13 23.07 19.88
CA ASN A 190 0.23 22.56 19.85
C ASN A 190 0.34 21.13 19.24
N MET A 191 -0.77 20.45 18.96
CA MET A 191 -0.85 19.12 18.37
C MET A 191 -0.27 17.98 19.22
N THR A 192 0.17 18.25 20.45
CA THR A 192 0.88 17.28 21.32
C THR A 192 0.18 17.00 22.64
N GLU A 193 -0.91 17.71 22.90
CA GLU A 193 -1.71 17.59 24.12
C GLU A 193 -3.20 17.51 23.81
N LEU A 194 -3.95 16.81 24.63
CA LEU A 194 -5.41 16.81 24.58
C LEU A 194 -5.97 18.13 25.14
N ALA A 195 -7.01 18.65 24.50
CA ALA A 195 -7.70 19.86 24.96
C ALA A 195 -8.33 19.63 26.36
N ASP A 196 -8.31 20.67 27.20
CA ASP A 196 -8.77 20.58 28.57
C ASP A 196 -10.29 20.41 28.69
N ASP A 197 -11.04 20.80 27.67
CA ASP A 197 -12.49 20.71 27.56
C ASP A 197 -13.01 19.40 26.98
N ASN A 198 -12.12 18.42 26.74
CA ASN A 198 -12.54 17.10 26.29
C ASN A 198 -13.50 16.44 27.29
N PRO A 199 -14.57 15.80 26.82
CA PRO A 199 -15.41 14.99 27.67
C PRO A 199 -14.64 13.84 28.30
N ARG A 200 -15.17 13.29 29.37
CA ARG A 200 -14.63 12.11 30.06
C ARG A 200 -15.70 11.06 30.18
N GLU A 201 -15.34 9.82 29.93
CA GLU A 201 -16.24 8.68 30.03
C GLU A 201 -15.69 7.62 30.98
N THR A 202 -16.55 7.04 31.81
CA THR A 202 -16.19 5.86 32.61
C THR A 202 -16.30 4.63 31.71
N VAL A 203 -15.17 3.98 31.44
CA VAL A 203 -15.08 2.74 30.68
C VAL A 203 -14.89 1.56 31.63
N LYS A 204 -15.66 0.50 31.40
CA LYS A 204 -15.56 -0.75 32.16
C LYS A 204 -14.70 -1.76 31.41
N TRP A 205 -13.67 -2.23 32.09
CA TRP A 205 -12.82 -3.33 31.59
C TRP A 205 -12.87 -4.49 32.58
N GLY A 206 -13.75 -5.44 32.34
CA GLY A 206 -14.02 -6.50 33.30
C GLY A 206 -14.52 -5.94 34.64
N PRO A 207 -13.83 -6.23 35.78
CA PRO A 207 -14.20 -5.70 37.08
C PRO A 207 -13.68 -4.26 37.34
N PHE A 208 -12.89 -3.70 36.44
CA PHE A 208 -12.26 -2.38 36.61
C PHE A 208 -13.08 -1.30 35.90
N GLU A 209 -13.19 -0.15 36.56
CA GLU A 209 -13.71 1.08 35.95
C GLU A 209 -12.55 2.08 35.84
N MET A 210 -12.43 2.68 34.65
CA MET A 210 -11.40 3.69 34.37
C MET A 210 -12.06 4.91 33.75
N GLU A 211 -11.70 6.09 34.22
CA GLU A 211 -12.08 7.33 33.56
C GLU A 211 -11.12 7.57 32.39
N MET A 212 -11.68 7.71 31.19
CA MET A 212 -10.93 7.95 29.95
C MET A 212 -11.31 9.28 29.35
N VAL A 213 -10.34 10.02 28.85
CA VAL A 213 -10.54 11.28 28.11
C VAL A 213 -11.13 10.95 26.71
N GLY A 214 -11.97 11.84 26.21
CA GLY A 214 -12.63 11.71 24.92
C GLY A 214 -13.88 10.86 24.98
N VAL A 215 -14.41 10.54 23.81
CA VAL A 215 -15.66 9.79 23.62
C VAL A 215 -15.42 8.54 22.79
N SER A 216 -16.22 7.50 23.04
CA SER A 216 -16.35 6.35 22.14
C SER A 216 -17.27 6.77 20.99
N CYS A 217 -16.73 7.07 19.84
CA CYS A 217 -17.47 7.75 18.77
C CYS A 217 -18.16 6.80 17.80
N LEU A 218 -17.80 5.52 17.74
CA LEU A 218 -18.47 4.51 16.90
C LEU A 218 -19.72 3.96 17.58
N GLN A 219 -20.84 3.95 16.84
CA GLN A 219 -22.09 3.37 17.30
C GLN A 219 -22.58 2.28 16.33
N GLY A 220 -23.23 1.26 16.90
CA GLY A 220 -23.82 0.16 16.10
C GLY A 220 -22.80 -0.74 15.43
N LEU A 221 -21.62 -0.91 16.04
CA LEU A 221 -20.59 -1.81 15.53
C LEU A 221 -21.13 -3.24 15.39
N PRO A 222 -20.90 -3.88 14.23
CA PRO A 222 -21.21 -5.29 14.06
C PRO A 222 -20.39 -6.21 14.98
N SER A 223 -19.21 -5.74 15.43
CA SER A 223 -18.29 -6.41 16.33
C SER A 223 -17.72 -5.45 17.37
N ARG A 224 -17.30 -5.98 18.53
CA ARG A 224 -16.59 -5.21 19.57
C ARG A 224 -15.08 -5.11 19.34
N GLN A 225 -14.54 -5.82 18.34
CA GLN A 225 -13.12 -5.87 18.03
C GLN A 225 -12.81 -4.98 16.83
N ALA A 226 -13.11 -3.68 16.95
CA ALA A 226 -12.64 -2.68 15.99
C ALA A 226 -11.30 -2.11 16.46
N GLU A 227 -10.42 -1.79 15.51
CA GLU A 227 -9.15 -1.10 15.72
C GLU A 227 -8.82 -0.18 14.55
N GLY A 228 -7.60 0.31 14.42
CA GLY A 228 -7.07 0.98 13.24
C GLY A 228 -7.92 2.10 12.67
N PRO A 229 -8.44 3.05 13.49
CA PRO A 229 -9.33 4.09 13.01
C PRO A 229 -8.59 5.03 12.04
N PHE A 230 -9.21 5.34 10.91
CA PHE A 230 -8.75 6.41 10.02
C PHE A 230 -9.89 7.37 9.74
N ALA A 231 -9.65 8.67 9.98
CA ALA A 231 -10.68 9.70 9.86
C ALA A 231 -10.36 10.70 8.74
N PHE A 232 -11.37 11.08 7.98
CA PHE A 232 -11.29 12.15 6.97
C PHE A 232 -12.62 12.86 6.80
N GLU A 233 -12.57 14.04 6.18
CA GLU A 233 -13.75 14.82 5.84
C GLU A 233 -13.93 14.90 4.32
N TYR A 234 -15.16 14.68 3.86
CA TYR A 234 -15.51 14.80 2.45
C TYR A 234 -16.97 15.22 2.27
N ASN A 235 -17.21 16.24 1.43
CA ASN A 235 -18.54 16.75 1.10
C ASN A 235 -19.42 17.06 2.34
N GLY A 236 -18.82 17.65 3.38
CA GLY A 236 -19.52 18.02 4.62
C GLY A 236 -20.02 16.84 5.45
N ASN A 237 -19.37 15.69 5.28
CA ASN A 237 -19.49 14.51 6.14
C ASN A 237 -18.11 14.16 6.69
N PHE A 238 -18.11 13.68 7.93
CA PHE A 238 -16.96 13.05 8.56
C PHE A 238 -17.09 11.54 8.38
N TYR A 239 -16.01 10.93 7.97
CA TYR A 239 -15.90 9.48 7.80
C TYR A 239 -14.92 8.95 8.84
N LEU A 240 -15.31 7.91 9.53
CA LEU A 240 -14.44 7.10 10.36
C LEU A 240 -14.42 5.71 9.78
N THR A 241 -13.26 5.30 9.27
CA THR A 241 -13.05 4.00 8.66
C THR A 241 -12.20 3.16 9.61
N TYR A 242 -12.41 1.87 9.66
CA TYR A 242 -11.80 0.99 10.64
C TYR A 242 -11.87 -0.47 10.21
N PRO A 243 -10.87 -1.30 10.53
CA PRO A 243 -11.00 -2.73 10.51
C PRO A 243 -11.83 -3.23 11.71
N TYR A 244 -12.52 -4.32 11.52
CA TYR A 244 -13.12 -5.09 12.60
C TYR A 244 -13.18 -6.57 12.25
N VAL A 245 -13.13 -7.43 13.26
CA VAL A 245 -13.21 -8.88 13.05
C VAL A 245 -14.63 -9.27 12.67
N ARG A 246 -14.77 -9.85 11.47
CA ARG A 246 -15.97 -10.50 10.99
C ARG A 246 -15.62 -11.98 10.75
N GLU A 247 -16.39 -12.88 11.37
CA GLU A 247 -16.04 -14.30 11.40
C GLU A 247 -14.64 -14.52 12.03
N ASP A 248 -13.62 -14.84 11.26
CA ASP A 248 -12.30 -15.20 11.74
C ASP A 248 -11.20 -14.17 11.42
N THR A 249 -11.46 -13.20 10.52
CA THR A 249 -10.48 -12.20 10.07
C THR A 249 -11.08 -10.79 10.04
N GLU A 250 -10.24 -9.80 9.79
CA GLU A 250 -10.66 -8.41 9.69
C GLU A 250 -11.17 -8.05 8.29
N VAL A 251 -12.23 -7.24 8.29
CA VAL A 251 -12.73 -6.50 7.13
C VAL A 251 -12.51 -5.02 7.34
N LEU A 252 -12.50 -4.21 6.28
CA LEU A 252 -12.54 -2.76 6.39
C LEU A 252 -13.97 -2.25 6.27
N ALA A 253 -14.37 -1.43 7.23
CA ALA A 253 -15.69 -0.80 7.28
C ALA A 253 -15.58 0.71 7.42
N TYR A 254 -16.74 1.37 7.32
CA TYR A 254 -16.82 2.79 7.58
C TYR A 254 -18.14 3.18 8.24
N ALA A 255 -18.05 4.26 8.99
CA ALA A 255 -19.16 4.96 9.61
C ALA A 255 -19.11 6.45 9.24
N MET A 256 -20.25 7.13 9.30
CA MET A 256 -20.36 8.55 8.92
C MET A 256 -21.01 9.35 10.03
N SER A 257 -20.60 10.62 10.14
CA SER A 257 -21.16 11.60 11.07
C SER A 257 -21.23 12.99 10.45
N LYS A 258 -22.01 13.87 11.06
CA LYS A 258 -21.99 15.32 10.81
C LYS A 258 -21.14 16.09 11.84
N ASN A 259 -20.60 15.41 12.82
CA ASN A 259 -19.77 15.97 13.89
C ASN A 259 -18.43 15.20 13.92
N PRO A 260 -17.28 15.88 13.98
CA PRO A 260 -15.96 15.22 14.00
C PRO A 260 -15.77 14.27 15.19
N MET A 261 -16.40 14.52 16.34
CA MET A 261 -16.38 13.61 17.49
C MET A 261 -17.54 12.60 17.49
N GLY A 262 -18.28 12.50 16.40
CA GLY A 262 -19.40 11.55 16.30
C GLY A 262 -20.71 12.06 16.94
N PRO A 263 -21.68 11.15 17.21
CA PRO A 263 -21.58 9.70 16.96
C PRO A 263 -21.46 9.36 15.47
N TYR A 264 -20.68 8.35 15.15
CA TYR A 264 -20.54 7.81 13.80
C TYR A 264 -21.43 6.59 13.63
N GLU A 265 -22.30 6.61 12.63
CA GLU A 265 -23.20 5.51 12.29
C GLU A 265 -22.59 4.61 11.23
N TYR A 266 -22.54 3.30 11.46
CA TYR A 266 -22.11 2.30 10.50
C TYR A 266 -22.86 2.42 9.16
N LYS A 267 -22.13 2.39 8.05
CA LYS A 267 -22.70 2.52 6.69
C LYS A 267 -22.44 1.32 5.79
N GLY A 268 -21.35 0.57 6.00
CA GLY A 268 -21.05 -0.58 5.17
C GLY A 268 -19.56 -0.97 5.20
N LEU A 269 -19.22 -1.88 4.28
CA LEU A 269 -17.85 -2.31 4.07
C LEU A 269 -17.16 -1.45 3.02
N ILE A 270 -15.86 -1.27 3.21
CA ILE A 270 -14.93 -0.77 2.20
C ILE A 270 -14.28 -1.95 1.48
N MET A 271 -13.88 -2.98 2.23
CA MET A 271 -13.22 -4.17 1.72
C MET A 271 -13.62 -5.38 2.55
N ALA A 272 -13.94 -6.49 1.87
CA ALA A 272 -14.18 -7.77 2.51
C ALA A 272 -12.89 -8.40 3.04
N GLU A 273 -12.98 -9.58 3.65
CA GLU A 273 -11.84 -10.36 4.12
C GLU A 273 -10.81 -10.56 3.00
N HIS A 274 -9.54 -10.54 3.36
CA HIS A 274 -8.48 -10.93 2.45
C HIS A 274 -8.55 -12.43 2.14
N GLU A 275 -8.30 -12.76 0.88
CA GLU A 275 -7.94 -14.13 0.53
C GLU A 275 -6.56 -14.47 1.13
N ASN A 276 -6.26 -15.75 1.35
CA ASN A 276 -4.97 -16.26 1.83
C ASN A 276 -4.61 -15.91 3.29
N ASP A 277 -5.59 -15.89 4.19
CA ASP A 277 -5.39 -15.87 5.64
C ASP A 277 -4.60 -14.68 6.21
N CYS A 278 -4.56 -13.53 5.53
CA CYS A 278 -4.09 -12.30 6.15
C CYS A 278 -5.09 -11.85 7.21
N TRP A 279 -4.77 -12.10 8.48
CA TRP A 279 -5.72 -11.90 9.58
C TRP A 279 -6.07 -10.43 9.78
N THR A 280 -5.05 -9.55 9.78
CA THR A 280 -5.26 -8.11 9.96
C THR A 280 -5.54 -7.39 8.64
N ASN A 281 -6.29 -6.30 8.75
CA ASN A 281 -6.46 -5.30 7.70
C ASN A 281 -6.32 -3.91 8.32
N HIS A 282 -5.42 -3.08 7.81
CA HIS A 282 -5.24 -1.70 8.27
C HIS A 282 -4.99 -0.81 7.07
N HIS A 283 -5.42 0.47 7.15
CA HIS A 283 -5.57 1.27 5.94
C HIS A 283 -5.45 2.77 6.18
N SER A 284 -5.39 3.50 5.08
CA SER A 284 -5.66 4.94 5.02
C SER A 284 -6.36 5.30 3.70
N ILE A 285 -7.06 6.43 3.70
CA ILE A 285 -7.81 6.92 2.53
C ILE A 285 -7.37 8.35 2.23
N VAL A 286 -6.92 8.59 1.00
CA VAL A 286 -6.36 9.87 0.60
C VAL A 286 -6.83 10.32 -0.78
N ASN A 287 -7.09 11.62 -0.94
CA ASN A 287 -7.28 12.23 -2.26
C ASN A 287 -5.95 12.70 -2.81
N TYR A 288 -5.56 12.17 -3.95
CA TYR A 288 -4.36 12.61 -4.65
C TYR A 288 -4.65 12.95 -6.10
N LYS A 289 -4.35 14.17 -6.50
CA LYS A 289 -4.60 14.70 -7.86
C LYS A 289 -6.05 14.51 -8.34
N GLY A 290 -7.01 14.61 -7.41
CA GLY A 290 -8.45 14.51 -7.71
C GLY A 290 -9.03 13.10 -7.74
N GLN A 291 -8.23 12.08 -7.52
CA GLN A 291 -8.66 10.68 -7.35
C GLN A 291 -8.48 10.25 -5.90
N TRP A 292 -9.43 9.52 -5.35
CA TRP A 292 -9.33 8.90 -4.03
C TRP A 292 -8.69 7.53 -4.13
N TYR A 293 -7.84 7.21 -3.16
CA TYR A 293 -7.12 5.96 -3.06
C TYR A 293 -7.28 5.37 -1.68
N LEU A 294 -7.37 4.04 -1.63
CA LEU A 294 -7.27 3.22 -0.44
C LEU A 294 -5.87 2.60 -0.42
N PHE A 295 -5.10 2.90 0.62
CA PHE A 295 -3.87 2.19 0.96
C PHE A 295 -4.23 1.16 2.03
N TYR A 296 -3.75 -0.04 1.88
CA TYR A 296 -4.02 -1.15 2.80
C TYR A 296 -2.84 -2.13 2.77
N HIS A 297 -2.85 -3.16 3.60
CA HIS A 297 -1.79 -4.16 3.56
C HIS A 297 -2.32 -5.57 3.26
N HIS A 298 -1.41 -6.44 2.85
CA HIS A 298 -1.62 -7.85 2.62
C HIS A 298 -0.31 -8.62 2.88
N ASN A 299 -0.35 -9.93 3.12
CA ASN A 299 0.83 -10.75 3.39
C ASN A 299 1.41 -11.43 2.13
N ALA A 300 1.24 -10.86 0.95
CA ALA A 300 1.60 -11.49 -0.33
C ALA A 300 3.07 -11.94 -0.45
N PHE A 301 4.02 -11.25 0.21
CA PHE A 301 5.42 -11.68 0.28
C PHE A 301 5.75 -12.59 1.47
N SER A 302 4.77 -12.96 2.29
CA SER A 302 4.92 -13.84 3.45
C SER A 302 3.70 -14.74 3.63
N PRO A 303 3.43 -15.67 2.69
CA PRO A 303 2.22 -16.48 2.69
C PRO A 303 2.14 -17.44 3.88
N ASP A 304 3.29 -17.83 4.44
CA ASP A 304 3.37 -18.75 5.58
C ASP A 304 3.33 -18.04 6.94
N PHE A 305 3.33 -16.69 6.94
CA PHE A 305 3.33 -15.89 8.16
C PHE A 305 2.63 -14.55 7.94
N ASP A 306 1.37 -14.46 8.33
CA ASP A 306 0.47 -13.32 8.11
C ASP A 306 0.84 -12.02 8.83
N LYS A 307 1.89 -12.03 9.65
CA LYS A 307 2.39 -10.88 10.43
C LYS A 307 3.61 -10.19 9.82
N ASN A 308 3.93 -10.55 8.57
CA ASN A 308 4.88 -9.84 7.71
C ASN A 308 4.12 -9.34 6.49
N ARG A 309 3.70 -8.08 6.52
CA ARG A 309 2.72 -7.53 5.61
C ARG A 309 3.37 -6.61 4.56
N SER A 310 2.62 -6.28 3.52
CA SER A 310 3.10 -5.47 2.40
C SER A 310 2.03 -4.50 1.94
N ALA A 311 2.38 -3.23 1.82
CA ALA A 311 1.46 -2.16 1.44
C ALA A 311 0.98 -2.29 0.00
N GLN A 312 -0.31 -2.09 -0.19
CA GLN A 312 -1.02 -2.12 -1.46
C GLN A 312 -1.85 -0.85 -1.63
N ILE A 313 -2.29 -0.59 -2.85
CA ILE A 313 -3.09 0.59 -3.20
C ILE A 313 -4.16 0.25 -4.23
N GLU A 314 -5.39 0.73 -4.00
CA GLU A 314 -6.49 0.67 -4.96
C GLU A 314 -7.18 2.04 -5.11
N ARG A 315 -7.88 2.23 -6.25
CA ARG A 315 -8.76 3.39 -6.41
C ARG A 315 -10.01 3.22 -5.56
N LEU A 316 -10.44 4.30 -4.93
CA LEU A 316 -11.66 4.34 -4.13
C LEU A 316 -12.67 5.31 -4.78
N TYR A 317 -13.93 4.93 -4.78
CA TYR A 317 -15.01 5.70 -5.37
C TYR A 317 -16.16 5.90 -4.37
N PHE A 318 -16.82 7.05 -4.49
CA PHE A 318 -18.01 7.37 -3.73
C PHE A 318 -19.25 7.29 -4.62
N ASN A 319 -20.35 6.87 -4.03
CA ASN A 319 -21.66 6.99 -4.62
C ASN A 319 -22.18 8.46 -4.51
N PRO A 320 -23.19 8.84 -5.30
CA PRO A 320 -23.73 10.21 -5.24
C PRO A 320 -24.26 10.64 -3.85
N ASP A 321 -24.65 9.71 -3.01
CA ASP A 321 -25.10 9.94 -1.63
C ASP A 321 -23.96 10.04 -0.61
N GLY A 322 -22.72 9.92 -1.05
CA GLY A 322 -21.51 9.97 -0.24
C GLY A 322 -21.11 8.61 0.38
N THR A 323 -21.84 7.55 0.13
CA THR A 323 -21.40 6.21 0.57
C THR A 323 -20.19 5.73 -0.25
N ILE A 324 -19.33 4.92 0.37
CA ILE A 324 -18.14 4.37 -0.27
C ILE A 324 -18.53 3.09 -1.04
N GLN A 325 -18.02 2.96 -2.27
CA GLN A 325 -18.13 1.72 -3.02
C GLN A 325 -17.14 0.69 -2.49
N GLU A 326 -17.55 -0.56 -2.41
CA GLU A 326 -16.67 -1.65 -1.98
C GLU A 326 -15.49 -1.79 -2.95
N VAL A 327 -14.28 -1.87 -2.39
CA VAL A 327 -13.02 -2.03 -3.10
C VAL A 327 -12.63 -3.50 -3.10
N LYS A 328 -12.32 -4.05 -4.26
CA LYS A 328 -11.75 -5.39 -4.39
C LYS A 328 -10.24 -5.29 -4.48
N PRO A 329 -9.49 -5.98 -3.63
CA PRO A 329 -8.04 -6.01 -3.70
C PRO A 329 -7.59 -6.65 -5.01
N THR A 330 -6.55 -6.08 -5.63
CA THR A 330 -5.92 -6.63 -6.83
C THR A 330 -4.40 -6.59 -6.72
N MET A 331 -3.74 -7.45 -7.46
CA MET A 331 -2.28 -7.35 -7.63
C MET A 331 -1.89 -6.27 -8.66
N ARG A 332 -2.87 -5.77 -9.43
CA ARG A 332 -2.63 -4.75 -10.45
C ARG A 332 -2.18 -3.41 -9.89
N GLY A 333 -2.74 -2.99 -8.77
CA GLY A 333 -2.51 -1.63 -8.25
C GLY A 333 -2.97 -0.54 -9.21
N VAL A 334 -2.50 0.70 -9.00
CA VAL A 334 -3.03 1.89 -9.68
C VAL A 334 -2.02 2.66 -10.50
N GLY A 335 -0.74 2.30 -10.43
CA GLY A 335 0.32 3.01 -11.13
C GLY A 335 0.28 2.79 -12.65
N PRO A 336 0.70 3.79 -13.45
CA PRO A 336 0.85 3.60 -14.90
C PRO A 336 2.00 2.63 -15.20
N VAL A 337 1.73 1.63 -16.02
CA VAL A 337 2.73 0.65 -16.47
C VAL A 337 2.94 0.77 -17.97
N LYS A 338 4.20 0.92 -18.39
CA LYS A 338 4.56 0.99 -19.81
C LYS A 338 4.78 -0.42 -20.37
N SER A 339 4.13 -0.72 -21.48
CA SER A 339 4.27 -2.02 -22.16
C SER A 339 5.69 -2.33 -22.63
N SER A 340 6.55 -1.31 -22.79
CA SER A 340 7.96 -1.49 -23.18
C SER A 340 8.86 -1.96 -22.02
N HIS A 341 8.37 -1.92 -20.79
CA HIS A 341 9.06 -2.47 -19.62
C HIS A 341 8.71 -3.94 -19.43
N LYS A 342 9.30 -4.62 -18.46
CA LYS A 342 8.87 -5.94 -18.02
C LYS A 342 7.52 -5.79 -17.32
N VAL A 343 6.49 -6.37 -17.90
CA VAL A 343 5.14 -6.40 -17.36
C VAL A 343 4.94 -7.77 -16.74
N HIS A 344 4.92 -7.83 -15.41
CA HIS A 344 4.63 -9.02 -14.67
C HIS A 344 3.12 -9.27 -14.69
N ILE A 345 2.66 -10.20 -15.49
CA ILE A 345 1.23 -10.48 -15.69
C ILE A 345 0.60 -11.23 -14.51
N ASP A 346 1.42 -11.77 -13.61
CA ASP A 346 1.03 -12.23 -12.28
C ASP A 346 0.46 -11.09 -11.41
N ARG A 347 0.77 -9.82 -11.73
CA ARG A 347 0.16 -8.62 -11.13
C ARG A 347 -1.16 -8.29 -11.83
N TYR A 348 -2.04 -9.23 -11.90
CA TYR A 348 -3.26 -9.22 -12.70
C TYR A 348 -4.36 -8.32 -12.10
N SER A 349 -5.27 -7.89 -12.98
CA SER A 349 -6.57 -7.31 -12.63
C SER A 349 -7.67 -8.37 -12.56
N HIS A 350 -7.53 -9.43 -13.37
CA HIS A 350 -8.45 -10.54 -13.43
C HIS A 350 -7.74 -11.80 -13.91
N ILE A 351 -8.07 -12.94 -13.30
CA ILE A 351 -7.53 -14.25 -13.65
C ILE A 351 -8.68 -15.27 -13.78
N GLU A 352 -8.58 -16.18 -14.73
CA GLU A 352 -9.56 -17.26 -14.94
C GLU A 352 -8.82 -18.52 -15.37
N GLY A 353 -8.88 -19.56 -14.55
CA GLY A 353 -8.29 -20.87 -14.80
C GLY A 353 -6.77 -20.93 -14.59
N ALA A 354 -6.01 -19.88 -14.86
CA ALA A 354 -4.58 -19.83 -14.59
C ALA A 354 -4.30 -19.72 -13.08
N ALA A 355 -3.10 -20.14 -12.66
CA ALA A 355 -2.62 -20.05 -11.28
C ALA A 355 -1.48 -19.04 -11.16
N ILE A 356 -1.29 -18.51 -9.96
CA ILE A 356 -0.12 -17.71 -9.59
C ILE A 356 0.72 -18.50 -8.61
N GLU A 357 2.00 -18.66 -8.92
CA GLU A 357 2.96 -19.34 -8.08
C GLU A 357 4.19 -18.48 -7.83
N TYR A 358 4.88 -18.67 -6.72
CA TYR A 358 6.13 -17.97 -6.44
C TYR A 358 7.24 -18.40 -7.41
N LEU A 359 8.05 -17.43 -7.86
CA LEU A 359 9.26 -17.70 -8.64
C LEU A 359 10.28 -18.47 -7.84
N ASP A 360 10.39 -18.19 -6.54
CA ASP A 360 11.34 -18.79 -5.62
C ASP A 360 10.72 -18.86 -4.22
N THR A 361 10.48 -20.07 -3.72
CA THR A 361 9.91 -20.28 -2.37
C THR A 361 10.92 -20.09 -1.24
N THR A 362 12.18 -19.78 -1.55
CA THR A 362 13.21 -19.41 -0.57
C THR A 362 13.40 -17.90 -0.46
N ASP A 363 12.81 -17.14 -1.38
CA ASP A 363 12.88 -15.68 -1.42
C ASP A 363 11.61 -15.12 -2.11
N TYR A 364 10.57 -14.91 -1.33
CA TYR A 364 9.27 -14.44 -1.83
C TYR A 364 9.31 -13.03 -2.42
N PHE A 365 10.29 -12.20 -2.07
CA PHE A 365 10.47 -10.88 -2.68
C PHE A 365 10.85 -10.93 -4.17
N LYS A 366 11.27 -12.08 -4.70
CA LYS A 366 11.43 -12.28 -6.14
C LYS A 366 10.12 -12.25 -6.92
N GLY A 367 8.99 -12.33 -6.21
CA GLY A 367 7.65 -12.26 -6.80
C GLY A 367 7.16 -13.59 -7.36
N TRP A 368 6.31 -13.50 -8.36
CA TRP A 368 5.50 -14.60 -8.85
C TRP A 368 5.72 -14.89 -10.31
N LYS A 369 5.10 -15.96 -10.80
CA LYS A 369 4.92 -16.35 -12.20
C LYS A 369 3.45 -16.71 -12.41
N THR A 370 2.96 -16.52 -13.63
CA THR A 370 1.64 -17.01 -14.05
C THR A 370 1.79 -18.38 -14.65
N VAL A 371 0.97 -19.35 -14.23
CA VAL A 371 0.92 -20.72 -14.75
C VAL A 371 -0.40 -20.95 -15.48
N PHE A 372 -0.31 -21.21 -16.77
CA PHE A 372 -1.45 -21.59 -17.62
C PHE A 372 -1.47 -23.12 -17.71
N GLU A 373 -2.39 -23.78 -17.01
CA GLU A 373 -2.43 -25.24 -16.93
C GLU A 373 -3.02 -25.88 -18.19
N LYS A 374 -4.03 -25.25 -18.78
CA LYS A 374 -4.79 -25.80 -19.92
C LYS A 374 -5.33 -24.71 -20.85
N ALA A 375 -5.69 -25.11 -22.05
CA ALA A 375 -6.34 -24.21 -23.01
C ALA A 375 -7.61 -23.57 -22.42
N GLY A 376 -7.74 -22.27 -22.63
CA GLY A 376 -8.79 -21.43 -22.08
C GLY A 376 -8.39 -20.65 -20.82
N ASP A 377 -7.33 -21.05 -20.13
CA ASP A 377 -6.78 -20.27 -19.02
C ASP A 377 -6.33 -18.91 -19.49
N LYS A 378 -6.65 -17.87 -18.74
CA LYS A 378 -6.33 -16.50 -19.13
C LYS A 378 -6.07 -15.58 -17.96
N VAL A 379 -5.30 -14.53 -18.23
CA VAL A 379 -5.00 -13.46 -17.30
C VAL A 379 -5.16 -12.11 -17.98
N ARG A 380 -5.70 -11.12 -17.25
CA ARG A 380 -5.89 -9.76 -17.73
C ARG A 380 -5.16 -8.75 -16.85
N PHE A 381 -4.45 -7.82 -17.51
CA PHE A 381 -3.74 -6.71 -16.92
C PHE A 381 -4.32 -5.41 -17.49
N ASN A 382 -5.07 -4.67 -16.68
CA ASN A 382 -5.73 -3.44 -17.12
C ASN A 382 -4.76 -2.28 -17.25
N GLU A 383 -5.10 -1.30 -18.09
CA GLU A 383 -4.43 -0.01 -18.22
C GLU A 383 -2.92 -0.13 -18.50
N LEU A 384 -2.54 -0.88 -19.54
CA LEU A 384 -1.16 -0.96 -20.02
C LEU A 384 -0.92 0.09 -21.09
N ASP A 385 0.10 0.94 -20.92
CA ASP A 385 0.44 1.99 -21.87
C ASP A 385 1.35 1.47 -23.00
N PHE A 386 0.80 1.31 -24.19
CA PHE A 386 1.53 0.95 -25.43
C PHE A 386 2.20 2.16 -26.10
N GLY A 387 2.09 3.35 -25.54
CA GLY A 387 2.72 4.56 -26.04
C GLY A 387 2.16 5.06 -27.38
N ARG A 388 2.86 6.00 -27.98
CA ARG A 388 2.45 6.62 -29.24
C ARG A 388 2.80 5.80 -30.49
N LYS A 389 3.80 4.93 -30.40
CA LYS A 389 4.26 4.06 -31.51
C LYS A 389 3.86 2.63 -31.22
N ALA A 390 3.22 1.97 -32.19
CA ALA A 390 2.86 0.57 -32.08
C ALA A 390 4.14 -0.29 -31.96
N PRO A 391 4.22 -1.21 -30.98
CA PRO A 391 5.30 -2.17 -30.91
C PRO A 391 5.25 -3.12 -32.12
N ARG A 392 6.41 -3.67 -32.46
CA ARG A 392 6.57 -4.63 -33.55
C ARG A 392 6.83 -6.05 -33.07
N LYS A 393 7.21 -6.17 -31.79
CA LYS A 393 7.62 -7.43 -31.19
C LYS A 393 7.02 -7.55 -29.79
N ILE A 394 6.76 -8.79 -29.40
CA ILE A 394 6.47 -9.20 -28.04
C ILE A 394 7.65 -10.05 -27.54
N VAL A 395 8.12 -9.79 -26.35
CA VAL A 395 9.14 -10.58 -25.68
C VAL A 395 8.51 -11.20 -24.44
N LEU A 396 8.64 -12.52 -24.31
CA LEU A 396 8.14 -13.30 -23.18
C LEU A 396 9.33 -13.95 -22.45
N ARG A 397 9.35 -13.85 -21.14
CA ARG A 397 10.18 -14.75 -20.31
C ARG A 397 9.29 -15.92 -19.91
N VAL A 398 9.55 -17.08 -20.53
CA VAL A 398 8.67 -18.24 -20.48
C VAL A 398 9.44 -19.53 -20.20
N ARG A 399 8.77 -20.47 -19.55
CA ARG A 399 9.22 -21.87 -19.41
C ARG A 399 8.07 -22.79 -19.81
N SER A 400 8.36 -23.78 -20.66
CA SER A 400 7.38 -24.75 -21.15
C SER A 400 8.06 -26.03 -21.65
N SER A 401 7.54 -27.19 -21.25
CA SER A 401 8.00 -28.49 -21.72
C SER A 401 7.39 -28.92 -23.05
N VAL A 402 6.48 -28.12 -23.63
CA VAL A 402 5.78 -28.40 -24.89
C VAL A 402 5.69 -27.13 -25.72
N PRO A 403 5.52 -27.23 -27.05
CA PRO A 403 5.17 -26.09 -27.89
C PRO A 403 3.83 -25.49 -27.44
N ALA A 404 3.70 -24.16 -27.50
CA ALA A 404 2.49 -23.47 -27.06
C ALA A 404 2.05 -22.38 -28.02
N GLU A 405 0.76 -22.07 -27.98
CA GLU A 405 0.13 -20.95 -28.65
C GLU A 405 -0.68 -20.13 -27.66
N LEU A 406 -0.46 -18.81 -27.67
CA LEU A 406 -1.17 -17.84 -26.86
C LEU A 406 -1.98 -16.90 -27.75
N THR A 407 -3.17 -16.55 -27.32
CA THR A 407 -3.90 -15.39 -27.81
C THR A 407 -3.50 -14.15 -27.00
N ILE A 408 -3.10 -13.09 -27.70
CA ILE A 408 -2.80 -11.78 -27.13
C ILE A 408 -3.91 -10.81 -27.55
N THR A 409 -4.55 -10.16 -26.60
CA THR A 409 -5.55 -9.12 -26.84
C THR A 409 -5.10 -7.80 -26.22
N ALA A 410 -5.02 -6.73 -27.02
CA ALA A 410 -4.79 -5.36 -26.56
C ALA A 410 -5.44 -4.38 -27.55
N GLY A 411 -6.75 -4.11 -27.39
CA GLY A 411 -7.59 -3.40 -28.35
C GLY A 411 -7.86 -4.16 -29.66
N LYS A 412 -6.98 -5.12 -30.00
CA LYS A 412 -7.08 -6.10 -31.08
C LYS A 412 -6.58 -7.43 -30.58
N THR A 413 -6.91 -8.49 -31.32
CA THR A 413 -6.57 -9.86 -30.97
C THR A 413 -5.72 -10.53 -32.06
N GLY A 414 -4.77 -11.36 -31.63
CA GLY A 414 -3.97 -12.18 -32.54
C GLY A 414 -3.16 -13.22 -31.76
N ASN A 415 -2.69 -14.25 -32.44
CA ASN A 415 -2.00 -15.36 -31.80
C ASN A 415 -0.48 -15.28 -32.03
N VAL A 416 0.25 -15.82 -31.06
CA VAL A 416 1.69 -16.04 -31.11
C VAL A 416 1.98 -17.46 -30.66
N SER A 417 2.93 -18.11 -31.34
CA SER A 417 3.33 -19.50 -31.06
C SER A 417 4.83 -19.57 -30.80
N PHE A 418 5.24 -20.47 -29.92
CA PHE A 418 6.64 -20.70 -29.60
C PHE A 418 6.92 -22.20 -29.36
N PRO A 419 8.18 -22.66 -29.59
CA PRO A 419 8.58 -24.05 -29.33
C PRO A 419 8.65 -24.34 -27.83
N GLU A 420 8.93 -25.60 -27.49
CA GLU A 420 9.30 -25.96 -26.12
C GLU A 420 10.52 -25.17 -25.64
N CYS A 421 10.48 -24.74 -24.36
CA CYS A 421 11.52 -24.02 -23.66
C CYS A 421 11.60 -24.57 -22.22
N PRO A 422 12.25 -25.70 -21.97
CA PRO A 422 12.22 -26.37 -20.66
C PRO A 422 12.90 -25.57 -19.56
N GLU A 423 13.77 -24.63 -19.95
CA GLU A 423 14.42 -23.67 -19.04
C GLU A 423 13.86 -22.25 -19.27
N TRP A 424 13.96 -21.40 -18.26
CA TRP A 424 13.56 -20.01 -18.38
C TRP A 424 14.25 -19.31 -19.56
N THR A 425 13.49 -18.99 -20.59
CA THR A 425 13.99 -18.45 -21.86
C THR A 425 13.26 -17.13 -22.19
N GLU A 426 14.02 -16.13 -22.62
CA GLU A 426 13.45 -14.93 -23.25
C GLU A 426 13.27 -15.18 -24.74
N ILE A 427 12.03 -15.25 -25.21
CA ILE A 427 11.69 -15.42 -26.61
C ILE A 427 11.12 -14.13 -27.19
N GLU A 428 11.55 -13.82 -28.39
CA GLU A 428 11.09 -12.64 -29.13
C GLU A 428 10.26 -13.08 -30.34
N LEU A 429 9.01 -12.62 -30.40
CA LEU A 429 8.03 -12.99 -31.43
C LEU A 429 7.51 -11.74 -32.14
N PRO A 430 7.10 -11.82 -33.41
CA PRO A 430 6.43 -10.70 -34.06
C PRO A 430 5.12 -10.36 -33.38
N MET A 431 4.85 -9.05 -33.19
CA MET A 431 3.55 -8.61 -32.71
C MET A 431 2.46 -8.93 -33.75
N PRO A 432 1.39 -9.68 -33.43
CA PRO A 432 0.42 -10.14 -34.40
C PRO A 432 -0.51 -9.04 -34.92
N PHE A 433 -0.53 -7.86 -34.23
CA PHE A 433 -1.34 -6.71 -34.65
C PHE A 433 -0.68 -5.39 -34.23
N LYS A 434 -1.28 -4.26 -34.64
CA LYS A 434 -0.84 -2.92 -34.21
C LYS A 434 -1.77 -2.41 -33.13
N THR A 435 -1.19 -2.00 -32.01
CA THR A 435 -1.88 -1.36 -30.87
C THR A 435 -1.11 -0.12 -30.40
N LYS A 436 -1.78 0.80 -29.72
CA LYS A 436 -1.20 2.07 -29.19
C LYS A 436 -2.03 2.57 -28.01
N GLY A 437 -1.42 3.48 -27.25
CA GLY A 437 -2.06 4.17 -26.13
C GLY A 437 -2.40 3.22 -25.01
N MET A 438 -3.31 3.62 -24.15
CA MET A 438 -3.77 2.82 -23.04
C MET A 438 -4.69 1.71 -23.53
N GLN A 439 -4.36 0.47 -23.20
CA GLN A 439 -5.16 -0.72 -23.51
C GLN A 439 -5.13 -1.70 -22.34
N ASP A 440 -6.17 -2.49 -22.21
CA ASP A 440 -6.14 -3.69 -21.36
C ASP A 440 -5.44 -4.81 -22.14
N LEU A 441 -4.49 -5.47 -21.49
CA LEU A 441 -3.82 -6.65 -22.01
C LEU A 441 -4.51 -7.91 -21.49
N GLU A 442 -4.89 -8.82 -22.37
CA GLU A 442 -5.30 -10.17 -21.99
C GLU A 442 -4.41 -11.19 -22.71
N ILE A 443 -3.96 -12.20 -21.97
CA ILE A 443 -3.21 -13.32 -22.47
C ILE A 443 -3.98 -14.59 -22.13
N ALA A 444 -4.28 -15.40 -23.14
CA ALA A 444 -5.01 -16.65 -22.98
C ALA A 444 -4.27 -17.79 -23.66
N LEU A 445 -4.25 -18.98 -23.04
CA LEU A 445 -3.67 -20.19 -23.60
C LEU A 445 -4.61 -20.81 -24.63
N VAL A 446 -4.14 -21.01 -25.85
CA VAL A 446 -4.85 -21.69 -26.94
C VAL A 446 -4.49 -23.17 -27.00
N SER A 447 -3.19 -23.46 -26.98
CA SER A 447 -2.66 -24.83 -27.00
C SER A 447 -1.36 -24.92 -26.18
N GLY A 448 -1.10 -26.10 -25.64
CA GLY A 448 -0.04 -26.36 -24.67
C GLY A 448 -0.63 -26.68 -23.30
N ASN A 449 0.21 -26.91 -22.33
CA ASN A 449 -0.16 -27.16 -20.92
C ASN A 449 1.01 -26.82 -19.99
N ASN A 450 0.68 -26.36 -18.79
CA ASN A 450 1.67 -25.96 -17.78
C ASN A 450 2.70 -24.96 -18.34
N ILE A 451 2.19 -23.90 -18.97
CA ILE A 451 3.01 -22.82 -19.50
C ILE A 451 3.23 -21.81 -18.39
N GLU A 452 4.48 -21.55 -18.06
CA GLU A 452 4.86 -20.57 -17.04
C GLU A 452 5.37 -19.28 -17.70
N ILE A 453 4.84 -18.13 -17.29
CA ILE A 453 5.27 -16.81 -17.75
C ILE A 453 5.62 -15.95 -16.54
N ASP A 454 6.85 -15.43 -16.51
CA ASP A 454 7.30 -14.46 -15.51
C ASP A 454 6.89 -13.04 -15.91
N TRP A 455 7.28 -12.60 -17.09
CA TRP A 455 6.91 -11.28 -17.60
C TRP A 455 6.79 -11.25 -19.12
N VAL A 456 6.13 -10.20 -19.59
CA VAL A 456 6.00 -9.86 -21.02
C VAL A 456 6.46 -8.42 -21.25
N SER A 457 7.03 -8.12 -22.40
CA SER A 457 7.30 -6.75 -22.84
C SER A 457 7.03 -6.59 -24.33
N PHE A 458 6.77 -5.35 -24.77
CA PHE A 458 6.38 -5.02 -26.14
C PHE A 458 7.34 -3.97 -26.70
N LYS A 459 8.05 -4.29 -27.81
CA LYS A 459 9.10 -3.47 -28.41
C LYS A 459 8.79 -3.03 -29.82
#